data_ca258f99326733973413d77c5aeaa04a
#
_entry.id   ca258f99326733973413d77c5aeaa04a
#
_cell.length_a   1.000
_cell.length_b   1.000
_cell.length_c   1.000
_cell.angle_alpha   90.00
_cell.angle_beta   90.00
_cell.angle_gamma   90.00
#
_symmetry.space_group_name_H-M   'P 1'
#
loop_
_entity.id
_entity.type
_entity.pdbx_description
1 polymer ?
#
loop_
_entity_poly.entity_id
_entity_poly.type
_entity_poly.pdbx_seq_one_letter_code
_entity_poly.pdbx_strand_id
1 'polypeptide(L)'
;MSDFKKLNVWQEAHELTLSLYPATSTFPQSELYGLTAQMRRCCVSIGSNIAEGYGRARENEKARFLQITLGSLSELEYQVLVARDLGYLFSKDHEDLTNRILEIGRMLGSLVNKVRAASA
;
A
#
# COMPACT_ATOMS: atom_id res chain seq x y z
N MET A 1 2.32 -15.42 -18.12
CA MET A 1 2.26 -14.25 -17.22
C MET A 1 1.12 -14.42 -16.23
N SER A 2 1.36 -14.05 -14.99
CA SER A 2 0.33 -14.07 -13.98
C SER A 2 -0.62 -12.88 -14.17
N ASP A 3 -1.88 -13.08 -13.84
CA ASP A 3 -2.88 -12.02 -13.89
C ASP A 3 -3.16 -11.51 -12.47
N PHE A 4 -2.26 -10.68 -11.98
CA PHE A 4 -2.35 -10.08 -10.64
C PHE A 4 -3.62 -9.21 -10.47
N LYS A 5 -4.17 -8.71 -11.57
CA LYS A 5 -5.36 -7.83 -11.54
C LYS A 5 -6.60 -8.53 -10.99
N LYS A 6 -6.59 -9.87 -10.97
CA LYS A 6 -7.68 -10.66 -10.39
C LYS A 6 -7.56 -10.84 -8.87
N LEU A 7 -6.41 -10.50 -8.29
CA LEU A 7 -6.21 -10.59 -6.84
C LEU A 7 -6.98 -9.47 -6.14
N ASN A 8 -7.82 -9.83 -5.19
CA ASN A 8 -8.59 -8.85 -4.42
C ASN A 8 -7.69 -7.86 -3.70
N VAL A 9 -6.59 -8.33 -3.11
CA VAL A 9 -5.65 -7.46 -2.38
C VAL A 9 -4.98 -6.45 -3.31
N TRP A 10 -4.67 -6.86 -4.55
CA TRP A 10 -4.12 -5.94 -5.54
C TRP A 10 -5.15 -4.88 -5.93
N GLN A 11 -6.40 -5.29 -6.13
CA GLN A 11 -7.48 -4.36 -6.47
C GLN A 11 -7.65 -3.31 -5.37
N GLU A 12 -7.60 -3.72 -4.10
CA GLU A 12 -7.68 -2.80 -2.97
C GLU A 12 -6.47 -1.86 -2.91
N ALA A 13 -5.28 -2.36 -3.18
CA ALA A 13 -4.07 -1.54 -3.24
C ALA A 13 -4.15 -0.52 -4.37
N HIS A 14 -4.71 -0.89 -5.51
CA HIS A 14 -4.91 0.01 -6.63
C HIS A 14 -5.91 1.11 -6.28
N GLU A 15 -7.03 0.76 -5.64
CA GLU A 15 -8.02 1.73 -5.19
C GLU A 15 -7.44 2.70 -4.16
N LEU A 16 -6.57 2.20 -3.27
CA LEU A 16 -5.86 3.06 -2.34
C LEU A 16 -5.02 4.12 -3.07
N THR A 17 -4.30 3.69 -4.11
CA THR A 17 -3.49 4.59 -4.95
C THR A 17 -4.36 5.66 -5.60
N LEU A 18 -5.49 5.24 -6.19
CA LEU A 18 -6.42 6.16 -6.85
C LEU A 18 -7.08 7.12 -5.87
N SER A 19 -7.20 6.75 -4.60
CA SER A 19 -7.74 7.62 -3.55
C SER A 19 -6.68 8.58 -3.01
N LEU A 20 -5.45 8.13 -2.93
CA LEU A 20 -4.35 8.93 -2.37
C LEU A 20 -3.98 10.13 -3.24
N TYR A 21 -3.97 9.95 -4.56
CA TYR A 21 -3.55 11.04 -5.47
C TYR A 21 -4.42 12.29 -5.32
N PRO A 22 -5.75 12.20 -5.37
CA PRO A 22 -6.58 13.40 -5.13
C PRO A 22 -6.39 13.97 -3.73
N ALA A 23 -6.27 13.11 -2.72
CA ALA A 23 -6.10 13.56 -1.33
C ALA A 23 -4.81 14.36 -1.13
N THR A 24 -3.74 14.03 -1.86
CA THR A 24 -2.46 14.72 -1.77
C THR A 24 -2.33 15.89 -2.74
N SER A 25 -3.27 16.07 -3.67
CA SER A 25 -3.20 17.14 -4.68
C SER A 25 -3.33 18.53 -4.08
N THR A 26 -3.90 18.65 -2.88
CA THR A 26 -4.08 19.92 -2.16
C THR A 26 -2.98 20.19 -1.14
N PHE A 27 -1.99 19.32 -1.05
CA PHE A 27 -0.85 19.53 -0.14
C PHE A 27 -0.07 20.79 -0.55
N PRO A 28 0.64 21.44 0.40
CA PRO A 28 1.44 22.62 0.06
C PRO A 28 2.43 22.34 -1.06
N GLN A 29 2.63 23.32 -1.93
CA GLN A 29 3.59 23.23 -3.04
C GLN A 29 4.99 22.91 -2.55
N SER A 30 5.36 23.36 -1.35
CA SER A 30 6.65 23.07 -0.74
C SER A 30 6.86 21.58 -0.48
N GLU A 31 5.80 20.78 -0.43
CA GLU A 31 5.88 19.33 -0.21
C GLU A 31 5.86 18.52 -1.50
N LEU A 32 5.81 19.17 -2.66
CA LEU A 32 5.69 18.45 -3.94
C LEU A 32 6.80 17.40 -4.13
N TYR A 33 8.02 17.73 -3.78
CA TYR A 33 9.17 16.83 -3.85
C TYR A 33 9.53 16.22 -2.51
N GLY A 34 8.75 16.49 -1.47
CA GLY A 34 8.91 15.94 -0.13
C GLY A 34 7.83 14.90 0.17
N LEU A 35 6.97 15.23 1.15
CA LEU A 35 5.95 14.29 1.65
C LEU A 35 5.00 13.81 0.55
N THR A 36 4.54 14.71 -0.33
CA THR A 36 3.65 14.34 -1.43
C THR A 36 4.27 13.24 -2.29
N ALA A 37 5.51 13.46 -2.75
CA ALA A 37 6.21 12.51 -3.61
C ALA A 37 6.48 11.19 -2.88
N GLN A 38 6.88 11.25 -1.62
CA GLN A 38 7.15 10.05 -0.82
C GLN A 38 5.91 9.19 -0.63
N MET A 39 4.78 9.82 -0.31
CA MET A 39 3.51 9.10 -0.12
C MET A 39 3.05 8.44 -1.41
N ARG A 40 3.14 9.15 -2.53
CA ARG A 40 2.74 8.61 -3.83
C ARG A 40 3.62 7.44 -4.24
N ARG A 41 4.95 7.56 -4.10
CA ARG A 41 5.86 6.45 -4.42
C ARG A 41 5.63 5.25 -3.51
N CYS A 42 5.45 5.49 -2.22
CA CYS A 42 5.16 4.42 -1.25
C CYS A 42 3.88 3.68 -1.63
N CYS A 43 2.83 4.43 -1.96
CA CYS A 43 1.53 3.87 -2.32
C CYS A 43 1.62 3.02 -3.58
N VAL A 44 2.26 3.52 -4.63
CA VAL A 44 2.45 2.78 -5.90
C VAL A 44 3.28 1.52 -5.65
N SER A 45 4.28 1.58 -4.76
CA SER A 45 5.12 0.41 -4.46
C SER A 45 4.32 -0.74 -3.86
N ILE A 46 3.23 -0.46 -3.15
CA ILE A 46 2.37 -1.50 -2.56
C ILE A 46 1.79 -2.38 -3.67
N GLY A 47 1.10 -1.78 -4.63
CA GLY A 47 0.53 -2.51 -5.77
C GLY A 47 1.60 -3.17 -6.64
N SER A 48 2.72 -2.48 -6.86
CA SER A 48 3.84 -3.00 -7.66
C SER A 48 4.44 -4.26 -7.04
N ASN A 49 4.67 -4.27 -5.73
CA ASN A 49 5.24 -5.42 -5.05
C ASN A 49 4.26 -6.60 -4.96
N ILE A 50 2.97 -6.33 -4.81
CA ILE A 50 1.96 -7.39 -4.87
C ILE A 50 1.98 -8.04 -6.25
N ALA A 51 1.97 -7.25 -7.32
CA ALA A 51 1.98 -7.74 -8.69
C ALA A 51 3.23 -8.56 -8.97
N GLU A 52 4.40 -8.05 -8.58
CA GLU A 52 5.66 -8.71 -8.81
C GLU A 52 5.77 -10.00 -8.02
N GLY A 53 5.38 -9.99 -6.75
CA GLY A 53 5.39 -11.17 -5.90
C GLY A 53 4.48 -12.27 -6.42
N TYR A 54 3.30 -11.89 -6.92
CA TYR A 54 2.35 -12.85 -7.48
C TYR A 54 2.93 -13.60 -8.69
N GLY A 55 3.81 -12.94 -9.44
CA GLY A 55 4.45 -13.53 -10.62
C GLY A 55 5.63 -14.45 -10.32
N ARG A 56 6.07 -14.56 -9.07
CA ARG A 56 7.20 -15.40 -8.69
C ARG A 56 6.79 -16.87 -8.65
N ALA A 57 7.70 -17.77 -9.11
CA ALA A 57 7.43 -19.19 -9.14
C ALA A 57 7.53 -19.83 -7.75
N ARG A 58 8.44 -19.33 -6.90
CA ARG A 58 8.70 -19.92 -5.59
C ARG A 58 7.88 -19.25 -4.50
N GLU A 59 7.29 -20.07 -3.62
CA GLU A 59 6.47 -19.57 -2.52
C GLU A 59 7.26 -18.68 -1.54
N ASN A 60 8.53 -19.01 -1.27
CA ASN A 60 9.34 -18.18 -0.38
C ASN A 60 9.64 -16.80 -0.99
N GLU A 61 9.78 -16.70 -2.31
CA GLU A 61 9.95 -15.42 -2.99
C GLU A 61 8.66 -14.61 -2.93
N LYS A 62 7.51 -15.26 -3.15
CA LYS A 62 6.21 -14.62 -3.00
C LYS A 62 6.04 -14.03 -1.59
N ALA A 63 6.35 -14.83 -0.57
CA ALA A 63 6.26 -14.39 0.82
C ALA A 63 7.16 -13.18 1.09
N ARG A 64 8.35 -13.17 0.52
CA ARG A 64 9.29 -12.05 0.67
C ARG A 64 8.71 -10.75 0.11
N PHE A 65 8.14 -10.79 -1.11
CA PHE A 65 7.54 -9.60 -1.71
C PHE A 65 6.34 -9.10 -0.90
N LEU A 66 5.54 -10.02 -0.37
CA LEU A 66 4.40 -9.67 0.47
C LEU A 66 4.85 -9.03 1.79
N GLN A 67 5.96 -9.50 2.37
CA GLN A 67 6.54 -8.89 3.57
C GLN A 67 7.05 -7.48 3.30
N ILE A 68 7.69 -7.26 2.15
CA ILE A 68 8.13 -5.92 1.73
C ILE A 68 6.91 -5.01 1.62
N THR A 69 5.82 -5.52 1.06
CA THR A 69 4.57 -4.76 0.90
C THR A 69 3.98 -4.36 2.26
N LEU A 70 4.02 -5.26 3.24
CA LEU A 70 3.57 -4.95 4.61
C LEU A 70 4.39 -3.81 5.21
N GLY A 71 5.70 -3.79 4.97
CA GLY A 71 6.56 -2.70 5.40
C GLY A 71 6.18 -1.37 4.75
N SER A 72 5.89 -1.39 3.45
CA SER A 72 5.43 -0.20 2.72
C SER A 72 4.10 0.31 3.26
N LEU A 73 3.19 -0.59 3.61
CA LEU A 73 1.91 -0.21 4.22
C LEU A 73 2.10 0.50 5.55
N SER A 74 2.98 -0.02 6.40
CA SER A 74 3.29 0.62 7.69
C SER A 74 3.89 2.00 7.49
N GLU A 75 4.78 2.14 6.51
CA GLU A 75 5.37 3.43 6.16
C GLU A 75 4.29 4.41 5.71
N LEU A 76 3.38 3.98 4.84
CA LEU A 76 2.30 4.82 4.35
C LEU A 76 1.35 5.22 5.48
N GLU A 77 1.04 4.30 6.38
CA GLU A 77 0.20 4.58 7.55
C GLU A 77 0.80 5.72 8.38
N TYR A 78 2.11 5.69 8.60
CA TYR A 78 2.80 6.75 9.32
C TYR A 78 2.77 8.07 8.53
N GLN A 79 3.03 8.02 7.22
CA GLN A 79 3.01 9.22 6.38
C GLN A 79 1.63 9.89 6.38
N VAL A 80 0.57 9.11 6.34
CA VAL A 80 -0.81 9.61 6.42
C VAL A 80 -1.06 10.30 7.77
N LEU A 81 -0.53 9.72 8.85
CA LEU A 81 -0.60 10.32 10.18
C LEU A 81 0.14 11.65 10.23
N VAL A 82 1.35 11.71 9.68
CA VAL A 82 2.14 12.93 9.60
C VAL A 82 1.38 14.02 8.84
N ALA A 83 0.80 13.65 7.70
CA ALA A 83 0.03 14.60 6.87
C ALA A 83 -1.16 15.17 7.64
N ARG A 84 -1.87 14.33 8.40
CA ARG A 84 -2.97 14.79 9.25
C ARG A 84 -2.46 15.76 10.31
N ASP A 85 -1.40 15.40 11.01
CA ASP A 85 -0.88 16.18 12.13
C ASP A 85 -0.31 17.52 11.67
N LEU A 86 0.20 17.59 10.43
CA LEU A 86 0.65 18.83 9.82
C LEU A 86 -0.52 19.67 9.27
N GLY A 87 -1.74 19.17 9.32
CA GLY A 87 -2.91 19.86 8.84
C GLY A 87 -3.11 19.81 7.32
N TYR A 88 -2.43 18.88 6.63
CA TYR A 88 -2.53 18.76 5.17
C TYR A 88 -3.70 17.90 4.72
N LEU A 89 -4.16 16.95 5.57
CA LEU A 89 -5.29 16.07 5.27
C LEU A 89 -6.49 16.45 6.13
N PHE A 90 -7.66 16.49 5.51
CA PHE A 90 -8.92 16.55 6.25
C PHE A 90 -9.11 15.25 7.03
N SER A 91 -9.79 15.35 8.18
CA SER A 91 -10.04 14.18 9.04
C SER A 91 -10.73 13.04 8.31
N LYS A 92 -11.65 13.35 7.41
CA LYS A 92 -12.37 12.36 6.63
C LYS A 92 -11.44 11.59 5.69
N ASP A 93 -10.54 12.30 5.01
CA ASP A 93 -9.58 11.66 4.11
C ASP A 93 -8.59 10.81 4.89
N HIS A 94 -8.12 11.28 6.04
CA HIS A 94 -7.27 10.52 6.92
C HIS A 94 -7.94 9.21 7.35
N GLU A 95 -9.19 9.29 7.78
CA GLU A 95 -9.95 8.12 8.22
C GLU A 95 -10.12 7.11 7.07
N ASP A 96 -10.52 7.59 5.90
CA ASP A 96 -10.73 6.73 4.73
C ASP A 96 -9.44 6.02 4.32
N LEU A 97 -8.35 6.77 4.19
CA LEU A 97 -7.06 6.20 3.80
C LEU A 97 -6.55 5.20 4.83
N THR A 98 -6.67 5.54 6.12
CA THR A 98 -6.25 4.66 7.21
C THR A 98 -7.03 3.35 7.19
N ASN A 99 -8.34 3.41 7.02
CA ASN A 99 -9.19 2.21 6.97
C ASN A 99 -8.81 1.33 5.79
N ARG A 100 -8.52 1.91 4.63
CA ARG A 100 -8.07 1.16 3.45
C ARG A 100 -6.72 0.49 3.70
N ILE A 101 -5.79 1.21 4.30
CA ILE A 101 -4.45 0.68 4.64
C ILE A 101 -4.57 -0.52 5.60
N LEU A 102 -5.38 -0.40 6.65
CA LEU A 102 -5.57 -1.46 7.64
C LEU A 102 -6.21 -2.70 7.02
N GLU A 103 -7.20 -2.51 6.14
CA GLU A 103 -7.85 -3.63 5.44
C GLU A 103 -6.88 -4.37 4.52
N ILE A 104 -6.07 -3.63 3.75
CA ILE A 104 -5.04 -4.23 2.90
C ILE A 104 -4.04 -5.00 3.75
N GLY A 105 -3.63 -4.45 4.89
CA GLY A 105 -2.71 -5.11 5.82
C GLY A 105 -3.27 -6.44 6.33
N ARG A 106 -4.55 -6.48 6.66
CA ARG A 106 -5.23 -7.69 7.09
C ARG A 106 -5.25 -8.75 5.97
N MET A 107 -5.57 -8.32 4.75
CA MET A 107 -5.60 -9.22 3.58
C MET A 107 -4.20 -9.76 3.27
N LEU A 108 -3.18 -8.91 3.32
CA LEU A 108 -1.79 -9.32 3.08
C LEU A 108 -1.29 -10.29 4.15
N GLY A 109 -1.59 -10.03 5.42
CA GLY A 109 -1.21 -10.91 6.50
C GLY A 109 -1.77 -12.32 6.32
N SER A 110 -3.04 -12.41 5.94
CA SER A 110 -3.69 -13.68 5.63
C SER A 110 -3.01 -14.37 4.45
N LEU A 111 -2.69 -13.63 3.40
CA LEU A 111 -2.07 -14.18 2.20
C LEU A 111 -0.64 -14.67 2.49
N VAL A 112 0.14 -13.92 3.26
CA VAL A 112 1.48 -14.33 3.69
C VAL A 112 1.43 -15.67 4.43
N ASN A 113 0.48 -15.81 5.35
CA ASN A 113 0.33 -17.05 6.11
C ASN A 113 0.01 -18.23 5.20
N LYS A 114 -0.86 -18.05 4.20
CA LYS A 114 -1.18 -19.10 3.23
C LYS A 114 0.04 -19.48 2.39
N VAL A 115 0.79 -18.49 1.93
CA VAL A 115 1.97 -18.72 1.08
C VAL A 115 3.05 -19.46 1.88
N ARG A 116 3.28 -19.08 3.14
CA ARG A 116 4.25 -19.74 4.00
C ARG A 116 3.86 -21.18 4.33
N ALA A 117 2.57 -21.41 4.56
CA ALA A 117 2.07 -22.76 4.79
C ALA A 117 2.30 -23.66 3.57
N ALA A 118 2.15 -23.11 2.36
CA ALA A 118 2.38 -23.85 1.12
C ALA A 118 3.85 -24.18 0.89
N SER A 119 4.79 -23.40 1.45
CA SER A 119 6.23 -23.63 1.30
C SER A 119 6.82 -24.52 2.39
N ALA A 120 6.06 -24.85 3.41
CA ALA A 120 6.52 -25.64 4.55
C ALA A 120 6.68 -27.14 4.22
#